data_a4bf2b4f1b14c0642a9cfdbe69885019
#
_entry.id   a4bf2b4f1b14c0642a9cfdbe69885019
#
_cell.length_a   1.000
_cell.length_b   1.000
_cell.length_c   1.000
_cell.angle_alpha   90.00
_cell.angle_beta   90.00
_cell.angle_gamma   90.00
#
_symmetry.space_group_name_H-M   'P 1'
#
loop_
_entity.id
_entity.type
_entity.pdbx_description
1 polymer ?
#
loop_
_entity_poly.entity_id
_entity_poly.type
_entity_poly.pdbx_seq_one_letter_code
_entity_poly.pdbx_strand_id
1 'polypeptide(L)'
;MKNIMSVDLEDYYCDLPFKEWENYDERVIHNTEIILKLFEKYDVSATFFTVGYIAEKHPELIQKIVSQGHEIASHSFFHTDLRTINKNEFEKELLRSINSLERISGERIHGFRAPFFSINKNNLWVFEIMKKYLKYDSSIFPVKTPLYGIPD
;
A
#
# COMPACT_ATOMS: atom_id res chain seq x y z
N MET A 1 3.57 6.05 -25.35
CA MET A 1 3.77 5.14 -24.20
C MET A 1 3.21 5.87 -22.99
N LYS A 2 2.35 5.22 -22.18
CA LYS A 2 1.88 5.83 -20.93
C LYS A 2 2.78 5.32 -19.80
N ASN A 3 3.35 6.24 -19.00
CA ASN A 3 4.07 5.89 -17.78
C ASN A 3 3.06 5.71 -16.66
N ILE A 4 3.34 4.77 -15.76
CA ILE A 4 2.55 4.56 -14.53
C ILE A 4 3.38 5.11 -13.38
N MET A 5 2.76 5.99 -12.58
CA MET A 5 3.35 6.50 -11.35
C MET A 5 2.68 5.85 -10.16
N SER A 6 3.47 5.43 -9.17
CA SER A 6 2.93 4.94 -7.91
C SER A 6 3.79 5.40 -6.73
N VAL A 7 3.16 5.48 -5.58
CA VAL A 7 3.77 5.86 -4.30
C VAL A 7 3.32 4.84 -3.26
N ASP A 8 4.25 4.33 -2.45
CA ASP A 8 3.90 3.59 -1.25
C ASP A 8 3.70 4.61 -0.13
N LEU A 9 2.44 4.76 0.30
CA LEU A 9 2.04 5.73 1.32
C LEU A 9 2.19 5.10 2.70
N GLU A 10 3.38 5.27 3.22
CA GLU A 10 3.84 4.77 4.50
C GLU A 10 4.80 5.78 5.15
N ASP A 11 5.10 5.61 6.43
CA ASP A 11 6.17 6.37 7.07
C ASP A 11 7.43 5.48 7.17
N TYR A 12 8.61 6.10 7.28
CA TYR A 12 9.91 5.41 7.33
C TYR A 12 10.02 4.36 8.45
N TYR A 13 9.21 4.49 9.49
CA TYR A 13 9.17 3.54 10.60
C TYR A 13 8.26 2.33 10.36
N CYS A 14 7.51 2.30 9.25
CA CYS A 14 6.61 1.17 8.96
C CYS A 14 7.36 -0.15 8.71
N ASP A 15 8.65 -0.08 8.43
CA ASP A 15 9.54 -1.25 8.36
C ASP A 15 9.89 -1.87 9.72
N LEU A 16 9.57 -1.16 10.80
CA LEU A 16 9.81 -1.61 12.18
C LEU A 16 8.58 -2.35 12.74
N PRO A 17 8.74 -3.14 13.82
CA PRO A 17 7.59 -3.74 14.49
C PRO A 17 6.55 -2.69 14.91
N PHE A 18 5.28 -2.96 14.63
CA PHE A 18 4.16 -2.01 14.87
C PHE A 18 4.17 -1.38 16.29
N LYS A 19 4.52 -2.16 17.31
CA LYS A 19 4.62 -1.69 18.71
C LYS A 19 5.64 -0.56 18.94
N GLU A 20 6.55 -0.34 17.99
CA GLU A 20 7.60 0.66 18.06
C GLU A 20 7.21 1.97 17.35
N TRP A 21 6.18 1.97 16.51
CA TRP A 21 5.82 3.10 15.65
C TRP A 21 5.56 4.40 16.42
N GLU A 22 4.97 4.31 17.61
CA GLU A 22 4.67 5.47 18.45
C GLU A 22 5.93 6.18 19.01
N ASN A 23 7.10 5.56 18.87
CA ASN A 23 8.37 6.14 19.34
C ASN A 23 9.02 7.06 18.29
N TYR A 24 8.44 7.20 17.11
CA TYR A 24 9.02 7.92 15.98
C TYR A 24 8.16 9.10 15.54
N ASP A 25 8.83 10.19 15.14
CA ASP A 25 8.18 11.36 14.58
C ASP A 25 7.65 11.07 13.18
N GLU A 26 6.42 11.51 12.92
CA GLU A 26 5.77 11.32 11.62
C GLU A 26 6.30 12.28 10.57
N ARG A 27 6.51 11.75 9.37
CA ARG A 27 6.92 12.51 8.18
C ARG A 27 5.95 12.33 7.01
N VAL A 28 5.07 11.34 7.09
CA VAL A 28 4.18 10.95 5.98
C VAL A 28 3.34 12.11 5.47
N ILE A 29 2.77 12.94 6.34
CA ILE A 29 1.94 14.08 5.93
C ILE A 29 2.77 15.08 5.12
N HIS A 30 3.88 15.55 5.71
CA HIS A 30 4.74 16.56 5.09
C HIS A 30 5.30 16.09 3.74
N ASN A 31 5.80 14.85 3.69
CA ASN A 31 6.40 14.29 2.48
C ASN A 31 5.35 14.09 1.39
N THR A 32 4.15 13.61 1.76
CA THR A 32 3.05 13.43 0.80
C THR A 32 2.60 14.77 0.21
N GLU A 33 2.52 15.81 1.01
CA GLU A 33 2.17 17.15 0.52
C GLU A 33 3.16 17.70 -0.51
N ILE A 34 4.45 17.41 -0.34
CA ILE A 34 5.48 17.77 -1.33
C ILE A 34 5.25 17.00 -2.64
N ILE A 35 4.99 15.69 -2.54
CA ILE A 35 4.73 14.83 -3.70
C ILE A 35 3.48 15.29 -4.44
N LEU A 36 2.39 15.55 -3.73
CA LEU A 36 1.14 16.02 -4.33
C LEU A 36 1.31 17.36 -5.09
N LYS A 37 2.02 18.31 -4.52
CA LYS A 37 2.36 19.58 -5.22
C LYS A 37 3.19 19.34 -6.48
N LEU A 38 4.10 18.35 -6.46
CA LEU A 38 4.89 17.98 -7.62
C LEU A 38 4.01 17.35 -8.71
N PHE A 39 3.10 16.46 -8.34
CA PHE A 39 2.18 15.80 -9.27
C PHE A 39 1.20 16.82 -9.89
N GLU A 40 0.65 17.72 -9.09
CA GLU A 40 -0.18 18.83 -9.59
C GLU A 40 0.57 19.68 -10.61
N LYS A 41 1.81 20.08 -10.30
CA LYS A 41 2.64 20.90 -11.19
C LYS A 41 2.87 20.28 -12.56
N TYR A 42 2.96 18.94 -12.62
CA TYR A 42 3.28 18.20 -13.85
C TYR A 42 2.07 17.46 -14.45
N ASP A 43 0.86 17.68 -13.93
CA ASP A 43 -0.38 17.03 -14.36
C ASP A 43 -0.24 15.48 -14.35
N VAL A 44 0.25 14.94 -13.23
CA VAL A 44 0.50 13.51 -13.04
C VAL A 44 -0.55 12.92 -12.12
N SER A 45 -1.28 11.90 -12.58
CA SER A 45 -2.06 11.02 -11.70
C SER A 45 -1.23 9.81 -11.29
N ALA A 46 -1.41 9.36 -10.04
CA ALA A 46 -0.66 8.26 -9.46
C ALA A 46 -1.58 7.32 -8.66
N THR A 47 -1.10 6.09 -8.42
CA THR A 47 -1.70 5.16 -7.45
C THR A 47 -0.92 5.24 -6.15
N PHE A 48 -1.61 5.51 -5.03
CA PHE A 48 -1.05 5.49 -3.68
C PHE A 48 -1.39 4.16 -3.02
N PHE A 49 -0.40 3.25 -2.92
CA PHE A 49 -0.50 2.04 -2.14
C PHE A 49 -0.36 2.41 -0.66
N THR A 50 -1.44 2.32 0.07
CA THR A 50 -1.60 2.98 1.37
C THR A 50 -1.65 1.97 2.51
N VAL A 51 -0.81 2.16 3.52
CA VAL A 51 -0.87 1.42 4.78
C VAL A 51 -2.16 1.81 5.52
N GLY A 52 -3.01 0.84 5.82
CA GLY A 52 -4.34 1.07 6.39
C GLY A 52 -4.30 1.81 7.74
N TYR A 53 -3.30 1.54 8.58
CA TYR A 53 -3.08 2.26 9.82
C TYR A 53 -2.82 3.76 9.61
N ILE A 54 -1.99 4.09 8.61
CA ILE A 54 -1.71 5.50 8.24
C ILE A 54 -2.99 6.19 7.78
N ALA A 55 -3.82 5.50 6.99
CA ALA A 55 -5.10 6.04 6.56
C ALA A 55 -6.06 6.30 7.73
N GLU A 56 -6.15 5.38 8.70
CA GLU A 56 -7.00 5.59 9.89
C GLU A 56 -6.51 6.74 10.76
N LYS A 57 -5.19 6.95 10.83
CA LYS A 57 -4.58 8.01 11.61
C LYS A 57 -4.70 9.39 10.94
N HIS A 58 -4.70 9.41 9.60
CA HIS A 58 -4.69 10.64 8.79
C HIS A 58 -5.75 10.61 7.68
N PRO A 59 -7.06 10.51 8.03
CA PRO A 59 -8.13 10.41 7.04
C PRO A 59 -8.18 11.61 6.08
N GLU A 60 -7.84 12.80 6.55
CA GLU A 60 -7.82 14.02 5.73
C GLU A 60 -6.76 13.95 4.62
N LEU A 61 -5.63 13.28 4.89
CA LEU A 61 -4.59 13.07 3.89
C LEU A 61 -5.09 12.20 2.74
N ILE A 62 -5.83 11.13 3.07
CA ILE A 62 -6.42 10.23 2.06
C ILE A 62 -7.47 10.96 1.23
N GLN A 63 -8.34 11.73 1.87
CA GLN A 63 -9.36 12.53 1.16
C GLN A 63 -8.72 13.57 0.23
N LYS A 64 -7.61 14.20 0.66
CA LYS A 64 -6.84 15.13 -0.16
C LYS A 64 -6.26 14.44 -1.39
N ILE A 65 -5.66 13.26 -1.24
CA ILE A 65 -5.11 12.47 -2.34
C ILE A 65 -6.20 12.16 -3.38
N VAL A 66 -7.36 11.66 -2.93
CA VAL A 66 -8.50 11.36 -3.80
C VAL A 66 -9.04 12.62 -4.49
N SER A 67 -9.17 13.74 -3.77
CA SER A 67 -9.69 14.99 -4.33
C SER A 67 -8.81 15.57 -5.45
N GLN A 68 -7.54 15.18 -5.50
CA GLN A 68 -6.60 15.55 -6.56
C GLN A 68 -6.56 14.53 -7.72
N GLY A 69 -7.46 13.55 -7.73
CA GLY A 69 -7.62 12.61 -8.85
C GLY A 69 -6.61 11.44 -8.83
N HIS A 70 -6.04 11.13 -7.66
CA HIS A 70 -5.17 9.96 -7.50
C HIS A 70 -5.96 8.74 -7.01
N GLU A 71 -5.50 7.54 -7.37
CA GLU A 71 -6.05 6.28 -6.91
C GLU A 71 -5.51 5.91 -5.53
N ILE A 72 -6.37 5.37 -4.66
CA ILE A 72 -5.97 4.69 -3.42
C ILE A 72 -6.01 3.18 -3.64
N ALA A 73 -4.92 2.50 -3.27
CA ALA A 73 -4.81 1.05 -3.26
C ALA A 73 -4.28 0.57 -1.91
N SER A 74 -4.39 -0.73 -1.62
CA SER A 74 -3.96 -1.28 -0.33
C SER A 74 -2.47 -1.60 -0.31
N HIS A 75 -1.80 -1.24 0.80
CA HIS A 75 -0.45 -1.67 1.16
C HIS A 75 -0.42 -2.43 2.48
N SER A 76 -1.37 -3.39 2.65
CA SER A 76 -1.74 -4.06 3.90
C SER A 76 -2.27 -3.08 4.97
N PHE A 77 -2.56 -3.59 6.17
CA PHE A 77 -3.03 -2.71 7.26
C PHE A 77 -1.88 -2.24 8.15
N PHE A 78 -0.97 -3.16 8.54
CA PHE A 78 0.15 -2.90 9.42
C PHE A 78 1.52 -3.02 8.74
N HIS A 79 1.58 -2.86 7.42
CA HIS A 79 2.81 -3.06 6.64
C HIS A 79 3.46 -4.44 6.90
N THR A 80 2.62 -5.48 6.95
CA THR A 80 3.04 -6.83 7.36
C THR A 80 3.77 -7.56 6.24
N ASP A 81 4.93 -8.14 6.58
CA ASP A 81 5.65 -9.04 5.68
C ASP A 81 4.87 -10.33 5.46
N LEU A 82 4.42 -10.59 4.24
CA LEU A 82 3.59 -11.75 3.89
C LEU A 82 4.30 -13.10 4.01
N ARG A 83 5.62 -13.10 4.24
CA ARG A 83 6.40 -14.31 4.53
C ARG A 83 6.21 -14.79 5.96
N THR A 84 5.69 -13.95 6.85
CA THR A 84 5.58 -14.20 8.29
C THR A 84 4.19 -14.57 8.76
N ILE A 85 3.19 -14.50 7.88
CA ILE A 85 1.78 -14.71 8.23
C ILE A 85 1.15 -15.87 7.44
N ASN A 86 0.06 -16.42 7.96
CA ASN A 86 -0.71 -17.46 7.29
C ASN A 86 -1.90 -16.88 6.48
N LYS A 87 -2.61 -17.77 5.76
CA LYS A 87 -3.75 -17.41 4.90
C LYS A 87 -4.85 -16.65 5.63
N ASN A 88 -5.21 -17.11 6.83
CA ASN A 88 -6.31 -16.51 7.60
C ASN A 88 -5.94 -15.13 8.14
N GLU A 89 -4.70 -14.96 8.57
CA GLU A 89 -4.17 -13.69 9.04
C GLU A 89 -4.11 -12.69 7.89
N PHE A 90 -3.58 -13.10 6.74
CA PHE A 90 -3.55 -12.26 5.55
C PHE A 90 -4.95 -11.81 5.12
N GLU A 91 -5.92 -12.74 5.01
CA GLU A 91 -7.28 -12.38 4.58
C GLU A 91 -7.95 -11.39 5.54
N LYS A 92 -7.76 -11.56 6.84
CA LYS A 92 -8.28 -10.61 7.86
C LYS A 92 -7.64 -9.24 7.73
N GLU A 93 -6.32 -9.18 7.59
CA GLU A 93 -5.59 -7.92 7.47
C GLU A 93 -5.92 -7.19 6.15
N LEU A 94 -5.99 -7.94 5.05
CA LEU A 94 -6.39 -7.40 3.75
C LEU A 94 -7.80 -6.79 3.81
N LEU A 95 -8.78 -7.51 4.36
CA LEU A 95 -10.14 -7.01 4.50
C LEU A 95 -10.22 -5.78 5.43
N ARG A 96 -9.45 -5.77 6.52
CA ARG A 96 -9.36 -4.60 7.38
C ARG A 96 -8.83 -3.39 6.61
N SER A 97 -7.76 -3.56 5.86
CA SER A 97 -7.19 -2.49 5.02
C SER A 97 -8.20 -1.98 4.00
N ILE A 98 -8.81 -2.88 3.21
CA ILE A 98 -9.81 -2.50 2.20
C ILE A 98 -10.96 -1.73 2.85
N ASN A 99 -11.57 -2.25 3.90
CA ASN A 99 -12.72 -1.62 4.56
C ASN A 99 -12.38 -0.22 5.11
N SER A 100 -11.20 -0.06 5.72
CA SER A 100 -10.76 1.24 6.23
C SER A 100 -10.52 2.22 5.09
N LEU A 101 -9.83 1.81 4.03
CA LEU A 101 -9.53 2.66 2.89
C LEU A 101 -10.81 3.07 2.13
N GLU A 102 -11.74 2.12 1.87
CA GLU A 102 -13.02 2.43 1.22
C GLU A 102 -13.87 3.39 2.05
N ARG A 103 -13.94 3.19 3.36
CA ARG A 103 -14.69 4.07 4.27
C ARG A 103 -14.13 5.51 4.29
N ILE A 104 -12.80 5.67 4.23
CA ILE A 104 -12.12 6.97 4.33
C ILE A 104 -12.09 7.69 2.98
N SER A 105 -11.77 6.97 1.91
CA SER A 105 -11.65 7.54 0.57
C SER A 105 -13.00 7.79 -0.11
N GLY A 106 -14.04 7.02 0.27
CA GLY A 106 -15.31 6.98 -0.46
C GLY A 106 -15.22 6.20 -1.79
N GLU A 107 -14.07 5.64 -2.14
CA GLU A 107 -13.80 4.94 -3.40
C GLU A 107 -13.61 3.44 -3.17
N ARG A 108 -13.89 2.64 -4.21
CA ARG A 108 -13.61 1.19 -4.18
C ARG A 108 -12.12 0.94 -4.30
N ILE A 109 -11.59 0.05 -3.47
CA ILE A 109 -10.19 -0.36 -3.54
C ILE A 109 -10.05 -1.51 -4.54
N HIS A 110 -9.18 -1.31 -5.54
CA HIS A 110 -8.98 -2.25 -6.64
C HIS A 110 -7.61 -2.92 -6.65
N GLY A 111 -6.61 -2.28 -6.07
CA GLY A 111 -5.23 -2.71 -6.14
C GLY A 111 -4.61 -3.07 -4.79
N PHE A 112 -3.54 -3.87 -4.87
CA PHE A 112 -2.71 -4.25 -3.74
C PHE A 112 -1.23 -4.21 -4.12
N ARG A 113 -0.40 -3.81 -3.17
CA ARG A 113 1.05 -4.04 -3.19
C ARG A 113 1.48 -4.62 -1.86
N ALA A 114 2.20 -5.74 -1.91
CA ALA A 114 2.73 -6.38 -0.71
C ALA A 114 3.89 -5.56 -0.13
N PRO A 115 3.88 -5.25 1.17
CA PRO A 115 5.04 -4.72 1.85
C PRO A 115 6.29 -5.56 1.56
N PHE A 116 7.45 -4.90 1.47
CA PHE A 116 8.74 -5.53 1.16
C PHE A 116 8.78 -6.31 -0.17
N PHE A 117 7.81 -6.14 -1.07
CA PHE A 117 7.62 -7.03 -2.21
C PHE A 117 7.68 -8.51 -1.79
N SER A 118 7.04 -8.84 -0.67
CA SER A 118 7.23 -10.09 0.08
C SER A 118 6.51 -11.30 -0.51
N ILE A 119 5.88 -11.19 -1.69
CA ILE A 119 5.35 -12.34 -2.41
C ILE A 119 6.51 -13.12 -3.04
N ASN A 120 6.51 -14.44 -2.83
CA ASN A 120 7.51 -15.35 -3.36
C ASN A 120 6.87 -16.71 -3.71
N LYS A 121 7.67 -17.69 -4.17
CA LYS A 121 7.17 -19.01 -4.59
C LYS A 121 6.45 -19.80 -3.47
N ASN A 122 6.70 -19.49 -2.18
CA ASN A 122 6.13 -20.21 -1.06
C ASN A 122 4.76 -19.66 -0.60
N ASN A 123 4.43 -18.41 -1.00
CA ASN A 123 3.20 -17.76 -0.58
C ASN A 123 2.29 -17.30 -1.74
N LEU A 124 2.42 -17.91 -2.92
CA LEU A 124 1.55 -17.63 -4.07
C LEU A 124 0.05 -17.82 -3.79
N TRP A 125 -0.29 -18.49 -2.70
CA TRP A 125 -1.66 -18.62 -2.20
C TRP A 125 -2.33 -17.27 -1.90
N VAL A 126 -1.57 -16.18 -1.74
CA VAL A 126 -2.12 -14.83 -1.54
C VAL A 126 -3.00 -14.40 -2.72
N PHE A 127 -2.66 -14.81 -3.95
CA PHE A 127 -3.44 -14.49 -5.14
C PHE A 127 -4.84 -15.12 -5.12
N GLU A 128 -4.98 -16.32 -4.53
CA GLU A 128 -6.29 -16.98 -4.38
C GLU A 128 -7.21 -16.22 -3.43
N ILE A 129 -6.64 -15.46 -2.50
CA ILE A 129 -7.38 -14.61 -1.57
C ILE A 129 -7.67 -13.26 -2.24
N MET A 130 -6.64 -12.61 -2.79
CA MET A 130 -6.78 -11.29 -3.41
C MET A 130 -7.81 -11.24 -4.52
N LYS A 131 -7.86 -12.26 -5.40
CA LYS A 131 -8.83 -12.31 -6.52
C LYS A 131 -10.30 -12.27 -6.11
N LYS A 132 -10.62 -12.55 -4.83
CA LYS A 132 -11.99 -12.45 -4.31
C LYS A 132 -12.42 -10.99 -4.11
N TYR A 133 -11.47 -10.09 -3.90
CA TYR A 133 -11.72 -8.72 -3.41
C TYR A 133 -11.15 -7.64 -4.32
N LEU A 134 -10.06 -7.95 -5.05
CA LEU A 134 -9.26 -6.97 -5.78
C LEU A 134 -9.17 -7.31 -7.27
N LYS A 135 -8.85 -6.31 -8.09
CA LYS A 135 -8.73 -6.44 -9.55
C LYS A 135 -7.30 -6.61 -10.02
N TYR A 136 -6.31 -6.07 -9.29
CA TYR A 136 -4.91 -6.15 -9.69
C TYR A 136 -3.95 -6.19 -8.50
N ASP A 137 -2.75 -6.66 -8.76
CA ASP A 137 -1.61 -6.71 -7.85
C ASP A 137 -0.40 -6.01 -8.48
N SER A 138 0.38 -5.33 -7.65
CA SER A 138 1.62 -4.64 -8.03
C SER A 138 2.82 -5.10 -7.20
N SER A 139 2.80 -6.37 -6.71
CA SER A 139 3.82 -6.89 -5.78
C SER A 139 4.90 -7.68 -6.48
N ILE A 140 4.66 -8.17 -7.71
CA ILE A 140 5.63 -9.02 -8.38
C ILE A 140 6.76 -8.19 -8.97
N PHE A 141 7.96 -8.48 -8.52
CA PHE A 141 9.19 -7.91 -9.04
C PHE A 141 9.95 -9.00 -9.83
N PRO A 142 9.91 -8.96 -11.18
CA PRO A 142 10.38 -10.08 -12.02
C PRO A 142 11.90 -10.09 -12.21
N VAL A 143 12.64 -9.46 -11.30
CA VAL A 143 14.11 -9.42 -11.34
C VAL A 143 14.66 -9.89 -10.00
N LYS A 144 15.65 -10.75 -10.01
CA LYS A 144 16.32 -11.19 -8.79
C LYS A 144 17.14 -10.05 -8.19
N THR A 145 16.80 -9.67 -6.95
CA THR A 145 17.62 -8.78 -6.13
C THR A 145 18.10 -9.50 -4.86
N PRO A 146 19.02 -8.93 -4.09
CA PRO A 146 19.43 -9.52 -2.80
C PRO A 146 18.30 -9.60 -1.77
N LEU A 147 17.26 -8.73 -1.87
CA LEU A 147 16.22 -8.56 -0.86
C LEU A 147 14.87 -9.14 -1.28
N TYR A 148 14.52 -9.08 -2.56
CA TYR A 148 13.21 -9.47 -3.09
C TYR A 148 13.29 -9.82 -4.59
N GLY A 149 12.18 -10.29 -5.13
CA GLY A 149 12.05 -10.63 -6.54
C GLY A 149 11.77 -12.12 -6.75
N ILE A 150 10.98 -12.40 -7.76
CA ILE A 150 10.70 -13.75 -8.23
C ILE A 150 11.33 -13.86 -9.62
N PRO A 151 12.56 -14.36 -9.74
CA PRO A 151 13.08 -14.71 -11.06
C PRO A 151 12.29 -15.89 -11.59
N ASP A 152 12.18 -15.99 -12.89
CA ASP A 152 11.50 -17.06 -13.66
C ASP A 152 11.80 -18.46 -13.16
#